data_32046aa38e612f87247f03cc6498012a
#
_entry.id   32046aa38e612f87247f03cc6498012a
#
_cell.length_a   1.000
_cell.length_b   1.000
_cell.length_c   1.000
_cell.angle_alpha   90.00
_cell.angle_beta   90.00
_cell.angle_gamma   90.00
#
_symmetry.space_group_name_H-M   'P 1'
#
loop_
_entity.id
_entity.type
_entity.pdbx_description
1 polymer ?
#
loop_
_entity_poly.entity_id
_entity_poly.type
_entity_poly.pdbx_seq_one_letter_code
_entity_poly.pdbx_strand_id
1 'polypeptide(L)'
;RYAPGVSLGECAALAMWMTLKCQLIGLPFGGAKGGVRCDPNRLSRAELERLTRRYASEIFPIIGPNRDIPAPDMATGEQEMAWFMDTYSQQVGYAVPEIVTGKPPLLGGIVGRQSATGLGAVYCTESVLERLGWSLPGLRIVVQGFGNVGAVIARELTDRGAKLVGISDVTGGVASPAGLDVDALVTWVGEHRFLRGFPGGDHVTREDALQIPCDILMPAALERQITVDNAADVDCRLIVEAANGPTTPQADRILADRGIQVVPDVIANAGGVTASYFEWAQDQQKYLWDSDEIAIRLRKQLRNGIERVFSTADRFDVDWRTAAQMVAIERFAAAARLRAIYP
;
A
#
# COMPACT_ATOMS: atom_id res chain seq x y z
N ARG A 1 -11.76 8.25 2.98
CA ARG A 1 -11.01 8.48 4.24
C ARG A 1 -11.75 9.41 5.18
N TYR A 2 -11.66 9.14 6.48
CA TYR A 2 -12.22 9.99 7.52
C TYR A 2 -11.08 10.55 8.37
N ALA A 3 -10.85 11.86 8.30
CA ALA A 3 -9.78 12.48 9.06
C ALA A 3 -10.04 14.00 9.23
N PRO A 4 -9.51 14.62 10.30
CA PRO A 4 -9.66 16.07 10.51
C PRO A 4 -9.02 16.93 9.43
N GLY A 5 -7.98 16.41 8.76
CA GLY A 5 -7.21 17.11 7.73
C GLY A 5 -7.75 16.99 6.31
N VAL A 6 -8.82 16.22 6.06
CA VAL A 6 -9.37 16.02 4.71
C VAL A 6 -9.68 17.36 4.05
N SER A 7 -9.09 17.56 2.87
CA SER A 7 -9.27 18.76 2.05
C SER A 7 -9.36 18.41 0.57
N LEU A 8 -9.86 19.34 -0.23
CA LEU A 8 -9.94 19.15 -1.69
C LEU A 8 -8.55 18.96 -2.30
N GLY A 9 -7.55 19.73 -1.84
CA GLY A 9 -6.16 19.62 -2.32
C GLY A 9 -5.56 18.23 -2.01
N GLU A 10 -5.79 17.72 -0.80
CA GLU A 10 -5.37 16.35 -0.43
C GLU A 10 -6.05 15.28 -1.29
N CYS A 11 -7.38 15.38 -1.48
CA CYS A 11 -8.11 14.45 -2.34
C CYS A 11 -7.59 14.48 -3.78
N ALA A 12 -7.32 15.67 -4.33
CA ALA A 12 -6.78 15.82 -5.68
C ALA A 12 -5.38 15.18 -5.80
N ALA A 13 -4.47 15.45 -4.87
CA ALA A 13 -3.14 14.85 -4.86
C ALA A 13 -3.19 13.32 -4.78
N LEU A 14 -4.03 12.79 -3.89
CA LEU A 14 -4.20 11.34 -3.74
C LEU A 14 -4.88 10.69 -4.97
N ALA A 15 -5.81 11.38 -5.64
CA ALA A 15 -6.41 10.89 -6.87
C ALA A 15 -5.39 10.83 -8.02
N MET A 16 -4.48 11.81 -8.11
CA MET A 16 -3.35 11.76 -9.04
C MET A 16 -2.43 10.58 -8.75
N TRP A 17 -2.09 10.34 -7.50
CA TRP A 17 -1.30 9.17 -7.09
C TRP A 17 -1.98 7.84 -7.45
N MET A 18 -3.29 7.74 -7.21
CA MET A 18 -4.07 6.55 -7.59
C MET A 18 -4.07 6.35 -9.11
N THR A 19 -4.15 7.45 -9.90
CA THR A 19 -4.02 7.38 -11.36
C THR A 19 -2.67 6.79 -11.77
N LEU A 20 -1.57 7.29 -11.19
CA LEU A 20 -0.22 6.77 -11.48
C LEU A 20 -0.11 5.28 -11.14
N LYS A 21 -0.59 4.86 -9.96
CA LYS A 21 -0.60 3.45 -9.55
C LYS A 21 -1.36 2.56 -10.53
N CYS A 22 -2.60 2.91 -10.86
CA CYS A 22 -3.44 2.14 -11.77
C CYS A 22 -2.77 2.00 -13.15
N GLN A 23 -2.25 3.09 -13.69
CA GLN A 23 -1.59 3.08 -15.00
C GLN A 23 -0.28 2.28 -14.99
N LEU A 24 0.54 2.43 -13.95
CA LEU A 24 1.80 1.72 -13.83
C LEU A 24 1.62 0.19 -13.83
N ILE A 25 0.66 -0.31 -13.07
CA ILE A 25 0.36 -1.76 -13.02
C ILE A 25 -0.57 -2.23 -14.14
N GLY A 26 -1.07 -1.32 -14.97
CA GLY A 26 -1.87 -1.64 -16.16
C GLY A 26 -3.33 -1.94 -15.88
N LEU A 27 -3.91 -1.37 -14.82
CA LEU A 27 -5.34 -1.44 -14.57
C LEU A 27 -6.12 -0.50 -15.52
N PRO A 28 -7.34 -0.87 -15.94
CA PRO A 28 -8.14 -0.07 -16.86
C PRO A 28 -8.90 1.06 -16.14
N PHE A 29 -8.31 1.65 -15.10
CA PHE A 29 -8.91 2.69 -14.28
C PHE A 29 -8.07 3.97 -14.27
N GLY A 30 -8.74 5.10 -14.09
CA GLY A 30 -8.13 6.31 -13.59
C GLY A 30 -7.93 6.24 -12.07
N GLY A 31 -7.76 7.39 -11.43
CA GLY A 31 -7.68 7.50 -9.99
C GLY A 31 -8.72 8.48 -9.47
N ALA A 32 -9.35 8.12 -8.37
CA ALA A 32 -10.24 8.99 -7.63
C ALA A 32 -9.90 8.93 -6.14
N LYS A 33 -10.30 9.93 -5.40
CA LYS A 33 -10.18 9.98 -3.96
C LYS A 33 -11.31 10.82 -3.37
N GLY A 34 -11.80 10.39 -2.22
CA GLY A 34 -12.82 11.13 -1.49
C GLY A 34 -12.64 10.97 0.01
N GLY A 35 -13.38 11.75 0.78
CA GLY A 35 -13.34 11.63 2.22
C GLY A 35 -14.28 12.59 2.92
N VAL A 36 -14.38 12.42 4.24
CA VAL A 36 -15.17 13.28 5.12
C VAL A 36 -14.23 13.91 6.14
N ARG A 37 -14.29 15.22 6.27
CA ARG A 37 -13.53 15.95 7.29
C ARG A 37 -14.21 15.78 8.65
N CYS A 38 -13.73 14.85 9.44
CA CYS A 38 -14.20 14.57 10.80
C CYS A 38 -13.08 13.95 11.65
N ASP A 39 -13.29 13.88 12.96
CA ASP A 39 -12.45 13.08 13.85
C ASP A 39 -13.17 11.76 14.16
N PRO A 40 -12.80 10.64 13.51
CA PRO A 40 -13.51 9.36 13.67
C PRO A 40 -13.37 8.80 15.09
N ASN A 41 -12.31 9.17 15.84
CA ASN A 41 -12.10 8.69 17.21
C ASN A 41 -13.10 9.30 18.21
N ARG A 42 -13.78 10.36 17.82
CA ARG A 42 -14.80 11.04 18.66
C ARG A 42 -16.23 10.58 18.31
N LEU A 43 -16.37 9.69 17.35
CA LEU A 43 -17.68 9.20 16.89
C LEU A 43 -17.92 7.79 17.42
N SER A 44 -19.13 7.54 17.88
CA SER A 44 -19.59 6.18 18.15
C SER A 44 -19.76 5.39 16.85
N ARG A 45 -19.79 4.07 16.95
CA ARG A 45 -20.06 3.18 15.79
C ARG A 45 -21.36 3.55 15.06
N ALA A 46 -22.41 3.89 15.79
CA ALA A 46 -23.69 4.29 15.21
C ALA A 46 -23.63 5.65 14.49
N GLU A 47 -22.79 6.56 14.97
CA GLU A 47 -22.54 7.83 14.28
C GLU A 47 -21.70 7.64 13.01
N LEU A 48 -20.66 6.79 13.06
CA LEU A 48 -19.87 6.41 11.88
C LEU A 48 -20.74 5.74 10.82
N GLU A 49 -21.68 4.86 11.22
CA GLU A 49 -22.63 4.25 10.30
C GLU A 49 -23.50 5.30 9.60
N ARG A 50 -24.14 6.19 10.36
CA ARG A 50 -24.97 7.26 9.80
C ARG A 50 -24.19 8.19 8.90
N LEU A 51 -22.95 8.56 9.30
CA LEU A 51 -22.05 9.36 8.49
C LEU A 51 -21.73 8.68 7.16
N THR A 52 -21.36 7.40 7.21
CA THR A 52 -21.01 6.62 6.01
C THR A 52 -22.19 6.47 5.07
N ARG A 53 -23.36 6.13 5.59
CA ARG A 53 -24.59 6.02 4.79
C ARG A 53 -24.97 7.36 4.16
N ARG A 54 -24.87 8.45 4.92
CA ARG A 54 -25.13 9.81 4.39
C ARG A 54 -24.13 10.17 3.30
N TYR A 55 -22.84 9.92 3.53
CA TYR A 55 -21.81 10.18 2.53
C TYR A 55 -22.06 9.37 1.24
N ALA A 56 -22.36 8.08 1.36
CA ALA A 56 -22.71 7.24 0.21
C ALA A 56 -23.89 7.82 -0.60
N SER A 57 -24.93 8.31 0.09
CA SER A 57 -26.09 8.92 -0.56
C SER A 57 -25.74 10.23 -1.28
N GLU A 58 -24.88 11.08 -0.69
CA GLU A 58 -24.49 12.36 -1.30
C GLU A 58 -23.65 12.18 -2.56
N ILE A 59 -22.75 11.19 -2.58
CA ILE A 59 -21.90 10.93 -3.75
C ILE A 59 -22.50 9.92 -4.74
N PHE A 60 -23.73 9.43 -4.49
CA PHE A 60 -24.42 8.50 -5.37
C PHE A 60 -24.38 8.88 -6.87
N PRO A 61 -24.54 10.16 -7.27
CA PRO A 61 -24.49 10.52 -8.70
C PRO A 61 -23.17 10.26 -9.40
N ILE A 62 -22.05 10.18 -8.67
CA ILE A 62 -20.70 10.04 -9.24
C ILE A 62 -20.12 8.63 -9.06
N ILE A 63 -20.65 7.82 -8.14
CA ILE A 63 -20.20 6.44 -7.92
C ILE A 63 -21.06 5.44 -8.69
N GLY A 64 -20.51 4.27 -8.93
CA GLY A 64 -21.23 3.18 -9.62
C GLY A 64 -20.27 2.06 -10.05
N PRO A 65 -20.81 0.87 -10.36
CA PRO A 65 -19.98 -0.25 -10.81
C PRO A 65 -19.12 0.03 -12.04
N ASN A 66 -19.53 1.01 -12.86
CA ASN A 66 -18.84 1.45 -14.07
C ASN A 66 -18.44 2.95 -14.01
N ARG A 67 -18.33 3.48 -12.80
CA ARG A 67 -17.92 4.86 -12.50
C ARG A 67 -16.83 4.84 -11.43
N ASP A 68 -16.85 5.77 -10.48
CA ASP A 68 -15.94 5.74 -9.34
C ASP A 68 -16.37 4.64 -8.35
N ILE A 69 -15.43 3.79 -7.96
CA ILE A 69 -15.63 2.64 -7.07
C ILE A 69 -14.95 2.93 -5.75
N PRO A 70 -15.69 3.23 -4.67
CA PRO A 70 -15.11 3.44 -3.35
C PRO A 70 -14.36 2.21 -2.82
N ALA A 71 -13.31 2.48 -2.05
CA ALA A 71 -12.51 1.49 -1.34
C ALA A 71 -12.10 2.04 0.03
N PRO A 72 -11.74 1.20 1.01
CA PRO A 72 -11.33 1.65 2.33
C PRO A 72 -9.99 2.39 2.29
N ASP A 73 -9.86 3.37 3.16
CA ASP A 73 -8.63 4.14 3.40
C ASP A 73 -8.56 4.52 4.90
N MET A 74 -7.90 5.61 5.25
CA MET A 74 -7.74 6.03 6.64
C MET A 74 -9.07 6.06 7.39
N ALA A 75 -9.09 5.37 8.53
CA ALA A 75 -10.24 5.23 9.43
C ALA A 75 -11.53 4.68 8.78
N THR A 76 -11.38 3.91 7.71
CA THR A 76 -12.45 3.12 7.09
C THR A 76 -11.97 1.70 6.83
N GLY A 77 -12.88 0.75 6.86
CA GLY A 77 -12.58 -0.68 6.69
C GLY A 77 -13.73 -1.45 6.07
N GLU A 78 -13.73 -2.75 6.28
CA GLU A 78 -14.73 -3.67 5.73
C GLU A 78 -16.17 -3.28 6.15
N GLN A 79 -16.34 -2.81 7.39
CA GLN A 79 -17.65 -2.45 7.92
C GLN A 79 -18.23 -1.20 7.23
N GLU A 80 -17.40 -0.19 7.01
CA GLU A 80 -17.82 1.02 6.28
C GLU A 80 -18.17 0.69 4.83
N MET A 81 -17.41 -0.21 4.20
CA MET A 81 -17.70 -0.67 2.85
C MET A 81 -19.01 -1.48 2.79
N ALA A 82 -19.32 -2.28 3.82
CA ALA A 82 -20.61 -2.96 3.92
C ALA A 82 -21.78 -1.97 4.01
N TRP A 83 -21.68 -0.92 4.82
CA TRP A 83 -22.70 0.13 4.90
C TRP A 83 -22.84 0.92 3.59
N PHE A 84 -21.71 1.15 2.91
CA PHE A 84 -21.68 1.81 1.61
C PHE A 84 -22.44 1.00 0.55
N MET A 85 -22.10 -0.29 0.45
CA MET A 85 -22.76 -1.23 -0.47
C MET A 85 -24.25 -1.35 -0.21
N ASP A 86 -24.64 -1.51 1.05
CA ASP A 86 -26.05 -1.61 1.44
C ASP A 86 -26.82 -0.33 1.09
N THR A 87 -26.25 0.84 1.41
CA THR A 87 -26.90 2.13 1.11
C THR A 87 -27.12 2.33 -0.38
N TYR A 88 -26.10 2.03 -1.20
CA TYR A 88 -26.23 2.11 -2.65
C TYR A 88 -27.28 1.12 -3.18
N SER A 89 -27.23 -0.13 -2.71
CA SER A 89 -28.15 -1.19 -3.12
C SER A 89 -29.61 -0.86 -2.78
N GLN A 90 -29.87 -0.26 -1.62
CA GLN A 90 -31.24 0.20 -1.24
C GLN A 90 -31.76 1.29 -2.19
N GLN A 91 -30.88 2.21 -2.64
CA GLN A 91 -31.31 3.28 -3.56
C GLN A 91 -31.63 2.76 -4.96
N VAL A 92 -30.93 1.73 -5.46
CA VAL A 92 -31.22 1.14 -6.77
C VAL A 92 -32.24 0.01 -6.73
N GLY A 93 -32.56 -0.52 -5.54
CA GLY A 93 -33.57 -1.56 -5.34
C GLY A 93 -33.11 -2.99 -5.55
N TYR A 94 -31.80 -3.24 -5.69
CA TYR A 94 -31.20 -4.59 -5.78
C TYR A 94 -29.77 -4.57 -5.27
N ALA A 95 -29.22 -5.75 -4.96
CA ALA A 95 -27.84 -5.87 -4.46
C ALA A 95 -26.81 -5.59 -5.56
N VAL A 96 -25.87 -4.66 -5.26
CA VAL A 96 -24.80 -4.23 -6.16
C VAL A 96 -23.45 -4.37 -5.41
N PRO A 97 -22.90 -5.59 -5.25
CA PRO A 97 -21.65 -5.78 -4.52
C PRO A 97 -20.45 -5.10 -5.20
N GLU A 98 -20.46 -4.96 -6.49
CA GLU A 98 -19.42 -4.34 -7.29
C GLU A 98 -19.30 -2.81 -7.14
N ILE A 99 -20.17 -2.17 -6.34
CA ILE A 99 -20.12 -0.73 -6.08
C ILE A 99 -18.91 -0.32 -5.23
N VAL A 100 -18.41 -1.20 -4.40
CA VAL A 100 -17.26 -0.95 -3.50
C VAL A 100 -16.32 -2.14 -3.53
N THR A 101 -15.06 -1.90 -3.12
CA THR A 101 -14.10 -2.96 -2.85
C THR A 101 -13.59 -2.88 -1.40
N GLY A 102 -13.01 -3.96 -0.90
CA GLY A 102 -12.59 -4.05 0.50
C GLY A 102 -13.73 -4.33 1.47
N LYS A 103 -14.84 -4.88 0.98
CA LYS A 103 -15.95 -5.35 1.80
C LYS A 103 -15.64 -6.72 2.42
N PRO A 104 -16.39 -7.14 3.47
CA PRO A 104 -16.22 -8.46 4.05
C PRO A 104 -16.39 -9.60 3.03
N PRO A 105 -15.63 -10.71 3.14
CA PRO A 105 -15.80 -11.86 2.25
C PRO A 105 -17.23 -12.40 2.21
N LEU A 106 -17.96 -12.35 3.33
CA LEU A 106 -19.37 -12.72 3.41
C LEU A 106 -20.27 -11.92 2.45
N LEU A 107 -19.86 -10.72 2.06
CA LEU A 107 -20.59 -9.84 1.14
C LEU A 107 -19.98 -9.80 -0.27
N GLY A 108 -19.14 -10.77 -0.61
CA GLY A 108 -18.46 -10.84 -1.91
C GLY A 108 -17.06 -10.23 -1.94
N GLY A 109 -16.49 -9.83 -0.81
CA GLY A 109 -15.10 -9.41 -0.72
C GLY A 109 -14.13 -10.54 -1.04
N ILE A 110 -12.94 -10.22 -1.55
CA ILE A 110 -11.92 -11.25 -1.81
C ILE A 110 -11.15 -11.61 -0.55
N VAL A 111 -10.78 -12.88 -0.45
CA VAL A 111 -9.85 -13.36 0.57
C VAL A 111 -8.46 -12.77 0.34
N GLY A 112 -7.77 -12.37 1.42
CA GLY A 112 -6.40 -11.85 1.32
C GLY A 112 -6.30 -10.34 0.96
N ARG A 113 -7.42 -9.61 0.85
CA ARG A 113 -7.39 -8.16 0.58
C ARG A 113 -6.56 -7.37 1.61
N GLN A 114 -6.65 -7.75 2.88
CA GLN A 114 -5.94 -7.08 3.97
C GLN A 114 -4.42 -7.26 3.88
N SER A 115 -3.95 -8.43 3.43
CA SER A 115 -2.53 -8.73 3.25
C SER A 115 -1.97 -8.29 1.90
N ALA A 116 -2.82 -7.95 0.93
CA ALA A 116 -2.43 -7.73 -0.46
C ALA A 116 -1.38 -6.61 -0.65
N THR A 117 -1.42 -5.55 0.18
CA THR A 117 -0.42 -4.47 0.11
C THR A 117 0.96 -4.98 0.56
N GLY A 118 1.02 -5.70 1.69
CA GLY A 118 2.26 -6.29 2.19
C GLY A 118 2.82 -7.35 1.24
N LEU A 119 1.97 -8.26 0.76
CA LEU A 119 2.35 -9.26 -0.26
C LEU A 119 2.86 -8.60 -1.54
N GLY A 120 2.23 -7.48 -1.94
CA GLY A 120 2.69 -6.71 -3.09
C GLY A 120 4.11 -6.20 -2.92
N ALA A 121 4.43 -5.63 -1.76
CA ALA A 121 5.78 -5.18 -1.45
C ALA A 121 6.79 -6.34 -1.45
N VAL A 122 6.40 -7.51 -0.93
CA VAL A 122 7.22 -8.72 -0.96
C VAL A 122 7.50 -9.17 -2.40
N TYR A 123 6.48 -9.26 -3.27
CA TYR A 123 6.65 -9.66 -4.67
C TYR A 123 7.50 -8.65 -5.48
N CYS A 124 7.35 -7.36 -5.20
CA CYS A 124 8.23 -6.35 -5.76
C CYS A 124 9.67 -6.53 -5.28
N THR A 125 9.87 -6.80 -3.99
CA THR A 125 11.20 -7.08 -3.43
C THR A 125 11.84 -8.28 -4.12
N GLU A 126 11.13 -9.41 -4.27
CA GLU A 126 11.64 -10.60 -4.98
C GLU A 126 12.08 -10.26 -6.41
N SER A 127 11.27 -9.50 -7.16
CA SER A 127 11.60 -9.09 -8.53
C SER A 127 12.84 -8.20 -8.59
N VAL A 128 13.00 -7.29 -7.62
CA VAL A 128 14.18 -6.43 -7.50
C VAL A 128 15.43 -7.24 -7.17
N LEU A 129 15.32 -8.17 -6.22
CA LEU A 129 16.45 -9.03 -5.85
C LEU A 129 16.90 -9.90 -7.02
N GLU A 130 15.95 -10.47 -7.79
CA GLU A 130 16.24 -11.21 -9.03
C GLU A 130 17.04 -10.34 -10.02
N ARG A 131 16.62 -9.10 -10.22
CA ARG A 131 17.33 -8.16 -11.09
C ARG A 131 18.72 -7.79 -10.59
N LEU A 132 18.90 -7.63 -9.28
CA LEU A 132 20.18 -7.29 -8.67
C LEU A 132 21.10 -8.51 -8.51
N GLY A 133 20.63 -9.72 -8.78
CA GLY A 133 21.38 -10.96 -8.55
C GLY A 133 21.59 -11.27 -7.06
N TRP A 134 20.69 -10.80 -6.19
CA TRP A 134 20.77 -11.04 -4.75
C TRP A 134 19.90 -12.22 -4.35
N SER A 135 20.38 -13.03 -3.39
CA SER A 135 19.60 -14.10 -2.76
C SER A 135 18.94 -13.57 -1.50
N LEU A 136 17.62 -13.76 -1.36
CA LEU A 136 16.86 -13.29 -0.20
C LEU A 136 17.29 -13.96 1.13
N PRO A 137 17.53 -15.31 1.20
CA PRO A 137 17.96 -15.95 2.42
C PRO A 137 19.21 -15.31 3.01
N GLY A 138 19.10 -14.92 4.31
CA GLY A 138 20.18 -14.28 5.07
C GLY A 138 20.27 -12.76 4.92
N LEU A 139 19.57 -12.12 3.99
CA LEU A 139 19.53 -10.66 3.93
C LEU A 139 18.88 -10.09 5.19
N ARG A 140 19.51 -9.05 5.73
CA ARG A 140 19.03 -8.32 6.89
C ARG A 140 17.98 -7.32 6.46
N ILE A 141 16.80 -7.40 7.04
CA ILE A 141 15.71 -6.47 6.76
C ILE A 141 15.33 -5.67 7.99
N VAL A 142 14.97 -4.41 7.77
CA VAL A 142 14.34 -3.53 8.76
C VAL A 142 12.97 -3.11 8.23
N VAL A 143 11.95 -3.22 9.06
CA VAL A 143 10.57 -2.80 8.70
C VAL A 143 10.16 -1.67 9.64
N GLN A 144 9.88 -0.50 9.10
CA GLN A 144 9.31 0.61 9.86
C GLN A 144 7.79 0.55 9.79
N GLY A 145 7.16 0.34 10.93
CA GLY A 145 5.71 0.16 11.05
C GLY A 145 5.31 -1.31 11.18
N PHE A 146 4.73 -1.67 12.32
CA PHE A 146 4.23 -3.03 12.59
C PHE A 146 2.70 -3.08 12.62
N GLY A 147 2.08 -2.40 11.65
CA GLY A 147 0.65 -2.52 11.34
C GLY A 147 0.37 -3.63 10.31
N ASN A 148 -0.83 -3.60 9.70
CA ASN A 148 -1.26 -4.63 8.74
C ASN A 148 -0.23 -4.89 7.61
N VAL A 149 0.36 -3.86 7.05
CA VAL A 149 1.33 -4.00 5.94
C VAL A 149 2.67 -4.52 6.46
N GLY A 150 3.23 -3.89 7.49
CA GLY A 150 4.56 -4.25 8.01
C GLY A 150 4.61 -5.63 8.64
N ALA A 151 3.55 -6.07 9.33
CA ALA A 151 3.48 -7.41 9.90
C ALA A 151 3.47 -8.50 8.80
N VAL A 152 2.74 -8.27 7.71
CA VAL A 152 2.75 -9.17 6.54
C VAL A 152 4.13 -9.22 5.89
N ILE A 153 4.75 -8.06 5.67
CA ILE A 153 6.11 -7.98 5.09
C ILE A 153 7.11 -8.74 5.96
N ALA A 154 7.13 -8.47 7.26
CA ALA A 154 8.05 -9.10 8.20
C ALA A 154 7.90 -10.63 8.17
N ARG A 155 6.68 -11.15 8.28
CA ARG A 155 6.39 -12.59 8.23
C ARG A 155 6.81 -13.19 6.90
N GLU A 156 6.31 -12.68 5.81
CA GLU A 156 6.52 -13.25 4.48
C GLU A 156 7.98 -13.28 4.06
N LEU A 157 8.76 -12.25 4.39
CA LEU A 157 10.19 -12.23 4.06
C LEU A 157 11.00 -13.15 4.99
N THR A 158 10.65 -13.24 6.27
CA THR A 158 11.32 -14.19 7.19
C THR A 158 11.00 -15.64 6.87
N ASP A 159 9.77 -15.96 6.48
CA ASP A 159 9.39 -17.31 6.02
C ASP A 159 10.16 -17.72 4.76
N ARG A 160 10.62 -16.76 3.95
CA ARG A 160 11.49 -16.96 2.78
C ARG A 160 12.98 -16.89 3.10
N GLY A 161 13.35 -16.80 4.37
CA GLY A 161 14.72 -16.89 4.86
C GLY A 161 15.44 -15.56 5.06
N ALA A 162 14.79 -14.40 4.93
CA ALA A 162 15.37 -13.13 5.34
C ALA A 162 15.48 -13.05 6.86
N LYS A 163 16.34 -12.18 7.35
CA LYS A 163 16.59 -11.94 8.78
C LYS A 163 16.03 -10.58 9.19
N LEU A 164 14.95 -10.58 9.97
CA LEU A 164 14.40 -9.34 10.52
C LEU A 164 15.30 -8.84 11.64
N VAL A 165 16.12 -7.81 11.37
CA VAL A 165 17.07 -7.25 12.35
C VAL A 165 16.54 -6.02 13.06
N GLY A 166 15.45 -5.44 12.58
CA GLY A 166 14.81 -4.29 13.21
C GLY A 166 13.36 -4.14 12.79
N ILE A 167 12.53 -3.69 13.75
CA ILE A 167 11.12 -3.38 13.53
C ILE A 167 10.71 -2.21 14.42
N SER A 168 9.79 -1.37 13.97
CA SER A 168 9.28 -0.27 14.79
C SER A 168 7.78 -0.05 14.64
N ASP A 169 7.19 0.60 15.63
CA ASP A 169 5.83 1.15 15.59
C ASP A 169 5.80 2.59 16.13
N VAL A 170 4.60 3.10 16.43
CA VAL A 170 4.44 4.47 16.97
C VAL A 170 5.05 4.65 18.36
N THR A 171 5.42 3.60 19.07
CA THR A 171 5.96 3.63 20.44
C THR A 171 7.47 3.51 20.50
N GLY A 172 8.13 3.20 19.39
CA GLY A 172 9.58 2.96 19.28
C GLY A 172 9.88 1.76 18.41
N GLY A 173 11.11 1.25 18.50
CA GLY A 173 11.53 0.07 17.76
C GLY A 173 12.22 -0.96 18.65
N VAL A 174 12.45 -2.12 18.05
CA VAL A 174 13.25 -3.22 18.61
C VAL A 174 14.24 -3.67 17.56
N ALA A 175 15.51 -3.83 17.97
CA ALA A 175 16.60 -4.27 17.11
C ALA A 175 17.26 -5.54 17.65
N SER A 176 17.66 -6.44 16.77
CA SER A 176 18.44 -7.64 17.13
C SER A 176 19.30 -8.05 15.93
N PRO A 177 20.64 -7.91 16.01
CA PRO A 177 21.53 -8.39 14.95
C PRO A 177 21.43 -9.92 14.73
N ALA A 178 21.00 -10.66 15.76
CA ALA A 178 20.74 -12.09 15.65
C ALA A 178 19.47 -12.44 14.87
N GLY A 179 18.58 -11.47 14.68
CA GLY A 179 17.25 -11.62 14.12
C GLY A 179 16.17 -11.63 15.20
N LEU A 180 15.00 -11.10 14.83
CA LEU A 180 13.81 -11.05 15.68
C LEU A 180 12.87 -12.19 15.30
N ASP A 181 12.22 -12.77 16.31
CA ASP A 181 11.15 -13.77 16.13
C ASP A 181 9.83 -13.07 15.79
N VAL A 182 9.36 -13.23 14.53
CA VAL A 182 8.14 -12.57 14.05
C VAL A 182 6.88 -13.13 14.71
N ASP A 183 6.83 -14.42 15.05
CA ASP A 183 5.69 -15.01 15.74
C ASP A 183 5.56 -14.48 17.18
N ALA A 184 6.69 -14.36 17.86
CA ALA A 184 6.74 -13.74 19.19
C ALA A 184 6.32 -12.26 19.12
N LEU A 185 6.75 -11.50 18.11
CA LEU A 185 6.34 -10.10 17.90
C LEU A 185 4.83 -9.97 17.64
N VAL A 186 4.27 -10.82 16.79
CA VAL A 186 2.82 -10.81 16.47
C VAL A 186 2.01 -11.15 17.73
N THR A 187 2.43 -12.17 18.47
CA THR A 187 1.79 -12.56 19.72
C THR A 187 1.83 -11.41 20.75
N TRP A 188 3.01 -10.82 20.93
CA TRP A 188 3.20 -9.69 21.85
C TRP A 188 2.29 -8.51 21.52
N VAL A 189 2.29 -8.08 20.25
CA VAL A 189 1.46 -6.94 19.81
C VAL A 189 -0.04 -7.27 19.89
N GLY A 190 -0.42 -8.52 19.67
CA GLY A 190 -1.79 -8.99 19.89
C GLY A 190 -2.27 -8.81 21.33
N GLU A 191 -1.38 -9.03 22.31
CA GLU A 191 -1.68 -8.90 23.74
C GLU A 191 -1.50 -7.47 24.26
N HIS A 192 -0.48 -6.76 23.79
CA HIS A 192 -0.05 -5.46 24.36
C HIS A 192 -0.36 -4.27 23.45
N ARG A 193 -0.85 -4.54 22.23
CA ARG A 193 -1.20 -3.54 21.21
C ARG A 193 0.01 -2.86 20.53
N PHE A 194 1.16 -2.77 21.20
CA PHE A 194 2.36 -2.07 20.71
C PHE A 194 3.63 -2.86 21.00
N LEU A 195 4.73 -2.51 20.32
CA LEU A 195 6.06 -3.12 20.51
C LEU A 195 6.73 -2.77 21.84
N ARG A 196 6.29 -1.69 22.49
CA ARG A 196 6.87 -1.24 23.77
C ARG A 196 6.96 -2.38 24.78
N GLY A 197 8.17 -2.60 25.31
CA GLY A 197 8.43 -3.61 26.33
C GLY A 197 8.64 -5.03 25.79
N PHE A 198 8.65 -5.24 24.48
CA PHE A 198 8.96 -6.55 23.90
C PHE A 198 10.37 -7.01 24.33
N PRO A 199 10.51 -8.22 24.92
CA PRO A 199 11.78 -8.63 25.53
C PRO A 199 12.80 -9.21 24.54
N GLY A 200 12.45 -9.35 23.27
CA GLY A 200 13.21 -10.11 22.26
C GLY A 200 14.33 -9.34 21.55
N GLY A 201 14.75 -8.16 22.04
CA GLY A 201 15.81 -7.37 21.44
C GLY A 201 16.07 -6.05 22.15
N ASP A 202 16.98 -5.24 21.61
CA ASP A 202 17.33 -3.93 22.13
C ASP A 202 16.28 -2.89 21.71
N HIS A 203 15.81 -2.10 22.68
CA HIS A 203 14.87 -1.02 22.38
C HIS A 203 15.58 0.19 21.76
N VAL A 204 15.02 0.71 20.68
CA VAL A 204 15.50 1.90 19.97
C VAL A 204 14.38 2.94 19.84
N THR A 205 14.75 4.19 19.61
CA THR A 205 13.75 5.24 19.31
C THR A 205 13.12 4.99 17.94
N ARG A 206 12.04 5.68 17.62
CA ARG A 206 11.41 5.64 16.29
C ARG A 206 12.36 6.13 15.20
N GLU A 207 13.10 7.17 15.54
CA GLU A 207 14.07 7.84 14.67
C GLU A 207 15.26 6.92 14.39
N ASP A 208 15.82 6.30 15.43
CA ASP A 208 16.97 5.38 15.32
C ASP A 208 16.61 4.09 14.57
N ALA A 209 15.33 3.69 14.56
CA ALA A 209 14.88 2.50 13.86
C ALA A 209 15.13 2.56 12.34
N LEU A 210 15.16 3.76 11.73
CA LEU A 210 15.50 3.95 10.32
C LEU A 210 17.01 3.86 10.03
N GLN A 211 17.83 3.91 11.07
CA GLN A 211 19.29 3.91 10.98
C GLN A 211 19.90 2.55 11.34
N ILE A 212 19.08 1.56 11.67
CA ILE A 212 19.55 0.20 11.97
C ILE A 212 20.23 -0.37 10.70
N PRO A 213 21.51 -0.80 10.77
CA PRO A 213 22.23 -1.32 9.63
C PRO A 213 21.56 -2.56 9.04
N CYS A 214 21.18 -2.50 7.77
CA CYS A 214 20.49 -3.59 7.08
C CYS A 214 20.81 -3.64 5.58
N ASP A 215 20.36 -4.68 4.91
CA ASP A 215 20.46 -4.77 3.46
C ASP A 215 19.23 -4.14 2.79
N ILE A 216 18.05 -4.30 3.39
CA ILE A 216 16.79 -3.76 2.89
C ILE A 216 16.04 -3.03 4.00
N LEU A 217 15.73 -1.76 3.78
CA LEU A 217 14.85 -0.96 4.63
C LEU A 217 13.45 -0.87 3.99
N MET A 218 12.40 -1.17 4.76
CA MET A 218 11.02 -1.16 4.28
C MET A 218 10.15 -0.20 5.11
N PRO A 219 10.04 1.07 4.70
CA PRO A 219 9.11 2.02 5.31
C PRO A 219 7.66 1.61 5.02
N ALA A 220 6.91 1.19 6.05
CA ALA A 220 5.53 0.70 5.98
C ALA A 220 4.58 1.44 6.95
N ALA A 221 4.97 2.62 7.44
CA ALA A 221 4.21 3.40 8.41
C ALA A 221 3.49 4.59 7.77
N LEU A 222 4.15 5.75 7.74
CA LEU A 222 3.56 7.02 7.33
C LEU A 222 4.38 7.67 6.20
N GLU A 223 3.81 8.72 5.60
CA GLU A 223 4.52 9.60 4.69
C GLU A 223 5.64 10.37 5.40
N ARG A 224 6.62 10.85 4.61
CA ARG A 224 7.69 11.76 5.03
C ARG A 224 8.50 11.26 6.23
N GLN A 225 8.84 10.00 6.24
CA GLN A 225 9.67 9.39 7.30
C GLN A 225 11.17 9.56 7.00
N ILE A 226 11.58 9.47 5.73
CA ILE A 226 12.94 9.73 5.29
C ILE A 226 12.99 11.12 4.69
N THR A 227 13.69 12.02 5.37
CA THR A 227 13.80 13.44 5.05
C THR A 227 15.25 13.87 4.89
N VAL A 228 15.50 15.13 4.58
CA VAL A 228 16.87 15.68 4.53
C VAL A 228 17.62 15.55 5.87
N ASP A 229 16.87 15.48 6.97
CA ASP A 229 17.46 15.48 8.31
C ASP A 229 18.03 14.11 8.71
N ASN A 230 17.55 13.01 8.10
CA ASN A 230 17.95 11.66 8.45
C ASN A 230 18.43 10.77 7.26
N ALA A 231 18.25 11.22 6.02
CA ALA A 231 18.63 10.43 4.84
C ALA A 231 20.14 10.12 4.78
N ALA A 232 20.98 10.99 5.36
CA ALA A 232 22.41 10.77 5.44
C ALA A 232 22.79 9.63 6.42
N ASP A 233 21.93 9.33 7.39
CA ASP A 233 22.20 8.34 8.45
C ASP A 233 21.57 6.97 8.15
N VAL A 234 20.77 6.85 7.07
CA VAL A 234 20.17 5.57 6.65
C VAL A 234 21.29 4.63 6.19
N ASP A 235 21.42 3.46 6.82
CA ASP A 235 22.45 2.46 6.52
C ASP A 235 21.82 1.19 5.89
N CYS A 236 21.51 1.30 4.59
CA CYS A 236 21.01 0.18 3.80
C CYS A 236 21.51 0.26 2.36
N ARG A 237 21.23 -0.79 1.58
CA ARG A 237 21.54 -0.87 0.13
C ARG A 237 20.31 -0.68 -0.74
N LEU A 238 19.14 -1.02 -0.21
CA LEU A 238 17.86 -0.99 -0.91
C LEU A 238 16.77 -0.46 0.02
N ILE A 239 15.94 0.44 -0.46
CA ILE A 239 14.69 0.85 0.18
C ILE A 239 13.52 0.35 -0.66
N VAL A 240 12.51 -0.27 -0.01
CA VAL A 240 11.24 -0.65 -0.66
C VAL A 240 10.10 0.07 0.04
N GLU A 241 9.49 1.02 -0.63
CA GLU A 241 8.50 1.93 -0.04
C GLU A 241 7.10 1.29 0.06
N ALA A 242 6.82 0.65 1.18
CA ALA A 242 5.51 0.04 1.41
C ALA A 242 4.44 1.05 1.90
N ALA A 243 4.85 2.19 2.50
CA ALA A 243 3.97 3.32 2.79
C ALA A 243 3.83 4.26 1.57
N ASN A 244 2.88 5.19 1.58
CA ASN A 244 2.75 6.22 0.56
C ASN A 244 3.70 7.38 0.86
N GLY A 245 4.53 7.78 -0.10
CA GLY A 245 5.44 8.93 0.01
C GLY A 245 6.32 8.93 1.26
N PRO A 246 6.94 7.81 1.68
CA PRO A 246 7.72 7.78 2.91
C PRO A 246 9.02 8.57 2.77
N THR A 247 9.55 8.71 1.56
CA THR A 247 10.77 9.47 1.26
C THR A 247 10.44 10.80 0.61
N THR A 248 11.01 11.88 1.11
CA THR A 248 10.82 13.20 0.50
C THR A 248 11.70 13.35 -0.75
N PRO A 249 11.31 14.19 -1.75
CA PRO A 249 12.09 14.38 -2.97
C PRO A 249 13.53 14.87 -2.72
N GLN A 250 13.75 15.61 -1.64
CA GLN A 250 15.09 16.08 -1.27
C GLN A 250 15.93 14.93 -0.68
N ALA A 251 15.31 14.05 0.12
CA ALA A 251 15.97 12.85 0.65
C ALA A 251 16.34 11.85 -0.46
N ASP A 252 15.49 11.70 -1.48
CA ASP A 252 15.80 10.83 -2.64
C ASP A 252 17.14 11.17 -3.28
N ARG A 253 17.49 12.46 -3.40
CA ARG A 253 18.78 12.88 -3.96
C ARG A 253 19.94 12.46 -3.08
N ILE A 254 19.82 12.63 -1.77
CA ILE A 254 20.85 12.20 -0.80
C ILE A 254 21.05 10.69 -0.85
N LEU A 255 19.96 9.92 -0.93
CA LEU A 255 20.03 8.46 -1.06
C LEU A 255 20.68 8.03 -2.38
N ALA A 256 20.33 8.68 -3.49
CA ALA A 256 20.93 8.41 -4.80
C ALA A 256 22.42 8.72 -4.81
N ASP A 257 22.88 9.86 -4.25
CA ASP A 257 24.29 10.23 -4.14
C ASP A 257 25.09 9.21 -3.30
N ARG A 258 24.41 8.50 -2.37
CA ARG A 258 24.97 7.41 -1.56
C ARG A 258 24.89 6.04 -2.23
N GLY A 259 24.32 5.93 -3.43
CA GLY A 259 24.14 4.68 -4.15
C GLY A 259 23.04 3.78 -3.58
N ILE A 260 22.14 4.29 -2.75
CA ILE A 260 21.01 3.55 -2.20
C ILE A 260 19.89 3.53 -3.23
N GLN A 261 19.47 2.34 -3.63
CA GLN A 261 18.39 2.18 -4.59
C GLN A 261 17.03 2.26 -3.90
N VAL A 262 16.04 2.88 -4.57
CA VAL A 262 14.70 3.03 -4.02
C VAL A 262 13.67 2.42 -4.97
N VAL A 263 12.91 1.43 -4.49
CA VAL A 263 11.69 0.93 -5.14
C VAL A 263 10.55 1.84 -4.72
N PRO A 264 10.00 2.65 -5.64
CA PRO A 264 9.04 3.68 -5.25
C PRO A 264 7.68 3.09 -4.86
N ASP A 265 7.00 3.80 -3.99
CA ASP A 265 5.69 3.46 -3.41
C ASP A 265 4.61 3.15 -4.47
N VAL A 266 4.63 3.87 -5.59
CA VAL A 266 3.65 3.70 -6.67
C VAL A 266 3.61 2.29 -7.26
N ILE A 267 4.70 1.50 -7.11
CA ILE A 267 4.74 0.09 -7.48
C ILE A 267 4.79 -0.82 -6.25
N ALA A 268 5.60 -0.51 -5.25
CA ALA A 268 5.83 -1.39 -4.11
C ALA A 268 4.53 -1.66 -3.31
N ASN A 269 3.71 -0.65 -3.08
CA ASN A 269 2.45 -0.80 -2.35
C ASN A 269 1.20 -0.95 -3.24
N ALA A 270 1.37 -1.18 -4.54
CA ALA A 270 0.26 -1.32 -5.49
C ALA A 270 -0.55 -2.62 -5.33
N GLY A 271 -0.12 -3.53 -4.46
CA GLY A 271 -0.85 -4.77 -4.18
C GLY A 271 -2.28 -4.54 -3.73
N GLY A 272 -2.50 -3.53 -2.89
CA GLY A 272 -3.84 -3.18 -2.40
C GLY A 272 -4.82 -2.78 -3.51
N VAL A 273 -4.43 -1.88 -4.41
CA VAL A 273 -5.30 -1.46 -5.52
C VAL A 273 -5.47 -2.57 -6.56
N THR A 274 -4.47 -3.42 -6.75
CA THR A 274 -4.57 -4.60 -7.62
C THR A 274 -5.59 -5.59 -7.08
N ALA A 275 -5.56 -5.87 -5.79
CA ALA A 275 -6.54 -6.73 -5.13
C ALA A 275 -7.96 -6.12 -5.18
N SER A 276 -8.09 -4.81 -5.02
CA SER A 276 -9.37 -4.12 -5.21
C SER A 276 -9.92 -4.30 -6.64
N TYR A 277 -9.06 -4.21 -7.65
CA TYR A 277 -9.46 -4.49 -9.04
C TYR A 277 -9.94 -5.94 -9.21
N PHE A 278 -9.27 -6.91 -8.59
CA PHE A 278 -9.69 -8.30 -8.66
C PHE A 278 -11.03 -8.55 -7.97
N GLU A 279 -11.27 -7.90 -6.83
CA GLU A 279 -12.57 -7.95 -6.14
C GLU A 279 -13.70 -7.41 -7.02
N TRP A 280 -13.49 -6.24 -7.62
CA TRP A 280 -14.45 -5.68 -8.56
C TRP A 280 -14.67 -6.60 -9.77
N ALA A 281 -13.62 -7.16 -10.36
CA ALA A 281 -13.73 -8.06 -11.51
C ALA A 281 -14.48 -9.36 -11.14
N GLN A 282 -14.21 -9.91 -9.96
CA GLN A 282 -14.94 -11.06 -9.39
C GLN A 282 -16.42 -10.77 -9.26
N ASP A 283 -16.78 -9.62 -8.68
CA ASP A 283 -18.16 -9.22 -8.49
C ASP A 283 -18.90 -9.00 -9.83
N GLN A 284 -18.24 -8.39 -10.81
CA GLN A 284 -18.79 -8.23 -12.16
C GLN A 284 -19.02 -9.58 -12.86
N GLN A 285 -18.15 -10.57 -12.64
CA GLN A 285 -18.28 -11.91 -13.20
C GLN A 285 -19.27 -12.78 -12.44
N LYS A 286 -19.67 -12.38 -11.22
CA LYS A 286 -20.46 -13.21 -10.29
C LYS A 286 -19.82 -14.58 -10.00
N TYR A 287 -18.50 -14.63 -10.02
CA TYR A 287 -17.71 -15.83 -9.79
C TYR A 287 -16.61 -15.56 -8.74
N LEU A 288 -16.60 -16.35 -7.68
CA LEU A 288 -15.67 -16.19 -6.58
C LEU A 288 -14.32 -16.88 -6.92
N TRP A 289 -13.23 -16.15 -6.80
CA TRP A 289 -11.88 -16.67 -6.96
C TRP A 289 -11.35 -17.18 -5.62
N ASP A 290 -10.56 -18.24 -5.65
CA ASP A 290 -9.88 -18.73 -4.47
C ASP A 290 -8.61 -17.90 -4.14
N SER A 291 -8.05 -18.13 -2.95
CA SER A 291 -6.87 -17.38 -2.46
C SER A 291 -5.64 -17.58 -3.35
N ASP A 292 -5.46 -18.77 -3.90
CA ASP A 292 -4.28 -19.12 -4.70
C ASP A 292 -4.36 -18.44 -6.07
N GLU A 293 -5.56 -18.44 -6.69
CA GLU A 293 -5.81 -17.70 -7.93
C GLU A 293 -5.49 -16.20 -7.75
N ILE A 294 -5.96 -15.61 -6.65
CA ILE A 294 -5.72 -14.20 -6.34
C ILE A 294 -4.22 -13.94 -6.16
N ALA A 295 -3.51 -14.79 -5.40
CA ALA A 295 -2.08 -14.64 -5.14
C ALA A 295 -1.24 -14.74 -6.43
N ILE A 296 -1.55 -15.74 -7.28
CA ILE A 296 -0.86 -15.93 -8.58
C ILE A 296 -1.08 -14.72 -9.49
N ARG A 297 -2.31 -14.24 -9.61
CA ARG A 297 -2.67 -13.08 -10.43
C ARG A 297 -2.03 -11.80 -9.91
N LEU A 298 -2.04 -11.60 -8.59
CA LEU A 298 -1.41 -10.46 -7.92
C LEU A 298 0.10 -10.42 -8.21
N ARG A 299 0.80 -11.53 -7.99
CA ARG A 299 2.24 -11.64 -8.26
C ARG A 299 2.55 -11.35 -9.73
N LYS A 300 1.80 -11.93 -10.66
CA LYS A 300 1.97 -11.70 -12.10
C LYS A 300 1.77 -10.24 -12.48
N GLN A 301 0.72 -9.60 -11.95
CA GLN A 301 0.40 -8.21 -12.28
C GLN A 301 1.48 -7.24 -11.81
N LEU A 302 1.96 -7.43 -10.56
CA LEU A 302 3.02 -6.60 -9.99
C LEU A 302 4.37 -6.83 -10.69
N ARG A 303 4.71 -8.10 -10.99
CA ARG A 303 5.91 -8.42 -11.76
C ARG A 303 5.90 -7.71 -13.13
N ASN A 304 4.80 -7.77 -13.86
CA ASN A 304 4.66 -7.07 -15.13
C ASN A 304 4.78 -5.54 -14.97
N GLY A 305 4.32 -5.01 -13.84
CA GLY A 305 4.46 -3.59 -13.52
C GLY A 305 5.92 -3.18 -13.32
N ILE A 306 6.63 -3.91 -12.47
CA ILE A 306 8.01 -3.58 -12.13
C ILE A 306 8.98 -3.83 -13.31
N GLU A 307 8.73 -4.84 -14.13
CA GLU A 307 9.52 -5.08 -15.36
C GLU A 307 9.42 -3.90 -16.34
N ARG A 308 8.25 -3.27 -16.45
CA ARG A 308 8.11 -2.03 -17.24
C ARG A 308 8.95 -0.88 -16.65
N VAL A 309 9.01 -0.78 -15.32
CA VAL A 309 9.87 0.21 -14.64
C VAL A 309 11.33 -0.06 -14.98
N PHE A 310 11.80 -1.29 -14.85
CA PHE A 310 13.17 -1.66 -15.16
C PHE A 310 13.53 -1.38 -16.63
N SER A 311 12.70 -1.82 -17.55
CA SER A 311 12.94 -1.60 -18.99
C SER A 311 12.98 -0.10 -19.35
N THR A 312 12.16 0.71 -18.67
CA THR A 312 12.15 2.16 -18.88
C THR A 312 13.37 2.82 -18.26
N ALA A 313 13.76 2.40 -17.06
CA ALA A 313 14.97 2.89 -16.41
C ALA A 313 16.21 2.64 -17.26
N ASP A 314 16.37 1.42 -17.79
CA ASP A 314 17.49 1.06 -18.65
C ASP A 314 17.50 1.84 -19.97
N ARG A 315 16.32 2.00 -20.58
CA ARG A 315 16.18 2.70 -21.86
C ARG A 315 16.54 4.17 -21.79
N PHE A 316 16.22 4.83 -20.69
CA PHE A 316 16.36 6.28 -20.54
C PHE A 316 17.46 6.69 -19.57
N ASP A 317 18.16 5.72 -18.98
CA ASP A 317 19.21 5.93 -17.97
C ASP A 317 18.74 6.83 -16.82
N VAL A 318 17.63 6.41 -16.19
CA VAL A 318 17.00 7.12 -15.07
C VAL A 318 16.75 6.20 -13.89
N ASP A 319 16.58 6.77 -12.70
CA ASP A 319 16.21 6.02 -11.50
C ASP A 319 14.80 5.38 -11.61
N TRP A 320 14.53 4.39 -10.73
CA TRP A 320 13.27 3.64 -10.79
C TRP A 320 12.05 4.48 -10.46
N ARG A 321 12.16 5.52 -9.63
CA ARG A 321 11.04 6.43 -9.34
C ARG A 321 10.68 7.25 -10.58
N THR A 322 11.66 7.83 -11.23
CA THR A 322 11.46 8.56 -12.49
C THR A 322 10.89 7.63 -13.57
N ALA A 323 11.45 6.43 -13.72
CA ALA A 323 10.96 5.44 -14.68
C ALA A 323 9.49 5.04 -14.40
N ALA A 324 9.12 4.82 -13.14
CA ALA A 324 7.75 4.48 -12.75
C ALA A 324 6.77 5.60 -13.12
N GLN A 325 7.14 6.85 -12.89
CA GLN A 325 6.34 8.00 -13.29
C GLN A 325 6.21 8.11 -14.82
N MET A 326 7.31 7.91 -15.56
CA MET A 326 7.31 7.92 -17.02
C MET A 326 6.36 6.86 -17.59
N VAL A 327 6.44 5.61 -17.12
CA VAL A 327 5.54 4.52 -17.52
C VAL A 327 4.08 4.88 -17.29
N ALA A 328 3.76 5.39 -16.10
CA ALA A 328 2.39 5.73 -15.73
C ALA A 328 1.84 6.89 -16.57
N ILE A 329 2.62 7.96 -16.74
CA ILE A 329 2.22 9.15 -17.50
C ILE A 329 2.08 8.81 -18.99
N GLU A 330 3.02 8.04 -19.58
CA GLU A 330 2.97 7.63 -20.97
C GLU A 330 1.68 6.85 -21.28
N ARG A 331 1.35 5.85 -20.44
CA ARG A 331 0.13 5.06 -20.60
C ARG A 331 -1.13 5.90 -20.46
N PHE A 332 -1.18 6.77 -19.45
CA PHE A 332 -2.30 7.68 -19.26
C PHE A 332 -2.46 8.62 -20.46
N ALA A 333 -1.38 9.24 -20.92
CA ALA A 333 -1.38 10.15 -22.07
C ALA A 333 -1.78 9.44 -23.38
N ALA A 334 -1.30 8.19 -23.57
CA ALA A 334 -1.68 7.40 -24.75
C ALA A 334 -3.19 7.11 -24.75
N ALA A 335 -3.75 6.69 -23.61
CA ALA A 335 -5.19 6.46 -23.47
C ALA A 335 -6.01 7.75 -23.70
N ALA A 336 -5.56 8.87 -23.14
CA ALA A 336 -6.22 10.17 -23.35
C ALA A 336 -6.21 10.61 -24.82
N ARG A 337 -5.08 10.45 -25.51
CA ARG A 337 -4.99 10.77 -26.97
C ARG A 337 -5.91 9.90 -27.80
N LEU A 338 -5.98 8.58 -27.53
CA LEU A 338 -6.87 7.66 -28.24
C LEU A 338 -8.35 8.00 -28.05
N ARG A 339 -8.73 8.50 -26.89
CA ARG A 339 -10.11 8.91 -26.59
C ARG A 339 -10.47 10.26 -27.21
N ALA A 340 -9.46 11.07 -27.53
CA ALA A 340 -9.61 12.45 -27.97
C ALA A 340 -10.43 13.33 -27.00
N ILE A 341 -10.81 14.52 -27.44
CA ILE A 341 -11.69 15.43 -26.68
C ILE A 341 -13.09 15.27 -27.26
N TYR A 342 -14.05 14.94 -26.40
CA TYR A 342 -15.45 14.98 -26.77
C TYR A 342 -15.87 16.45 -27.00
N PRO A 343 -16.50 16.78 -28.14
CA PRO A 343 -16.93 18.12 -28.45
C PRO A 343 -18.06 18.62 -27.54
#